data_469e687605603550073b599a1b7c94ba
#
_entry.id   469e687605603550073b599a1b7c94ba
#
_cell.length_a   1.000
_cell.length_b   1.000
_cell.length_c   1.000
_cell.angle_alpha   90.00
_cell.angle_beta   90.00
_cell.angle_gamma   90.00
#
_symmetry.space_group_name_H-M   'P 1'
#
loop_
_entity.id
_entity.type
_entity.pdbx_description
1 polymer ?
#
loop_
_entity_poly.entity_id
_entity_poly.type
_entity_poly.pdbx_seq_one_letter_code
_entity_poly.pdbx_strand_id
1 'polypeptide(L)'
;MESKFKYTNERNVQIVIALLKAHGIHRVIASPGTTNMTFVVSIENDPWFQIWSSVDERSAAYLACGMAAETGEPVAISCTGATASRNYMPGLTEAYYRKLPVLAITSTRGNHKVGHLIDQQIDRRNIPNDIAMESVTIPMVKDSEDERYCEI
;
A
#
# COMPACT_ATOMS: atom_id res chain seq x y z
N MET A 1 -0.48 26.75 -14.15
CA MET A 1 0.58 25.76 -14.45
C MET A 1 -0.06 24.39 -14.35
N GLU A 2 -0.30 23.73 -15.48
CA GLU A 2 -0.75 22.33 -15.43
C GLU A 2 0.32 21.50 -14.75
N SER A 3 -0.12 20.63 -13.83
CA SER A 3 0.78 19.69 -13.15
C SER A 3 1.51 18.86 -14.21
N LYS A 4 2.84 18.91 -14.20
CA LYS A 4 3.71 18.17 -15.12
C LYS A 4 3.60 16.64 -14.91
N PHE A 5 2.96 16.20 -13.83
CA PHE A 5 2.83 14.80 -13.43
C PHE A 5 1.41 14.31 -13.65
N LYS A 6 1.28 13.12 -14.21
CA LYS A 6 -0.01 12.46 -14.46
C LYS A 6 -0.31 11.49 -13.33
N TYR A 7 -1.31 11.83 -12.54
CA TYR A 7 -1.88 10.95 -11.52
C TYR A 7 -3.18 10.31 -12.01
N THR A 8 -3.57 9.21 -11.36
CA THR A 8 -4.89 8.62 -11.54
C THR A 8 -6.01 9.59 -11.12
N ASN A 9 -7.21 9.39 -11.68
CA ASN A 9 -8.42 10.09 -11.24
C ASN A 9 -9.10 9.41 -10.04
N GLU A 10 -8.59 8.29 -9.55
CA GLU A 10 -9.12 7.61 -8.39
C GLU A 10 -8.79 8.40 -7.12
N ARG A 11 -9.83 9.00 -6.52
CA ARG A 11 -9.67 9.93 -5.40
C ARG A 11 -9.03 9.29 -4.16
N ASN A 12 -9.40 8.06 -3.83
CA ASN A 12 -8.78 7.30 -2.74
C ASN A 12 -7.28 7.07 -2.96
N VAL A 13 -6.85 6.81 -4.20
CA VAL A 13 -5.43 6.67 -4.54
C VAL A 13 -4.70 8.01 -4.42
N GLN A 14 -5.33 9.11 -4.86
CA GLN A 14 -4.77 10.46 -4.70
C GLN A 14 -4.58 10.81 -3.21
N ILE A 15 -5.54 10.46 -2.35
CA ILE A 15 -5.44 10.66 -0.89
C ILE A 15 -4.27 9.87 -0.32
N VAL A 16 -4.11 8.59 -0.66
CA VAL A 16 -2.97 7.78 -0.22
C VAL A 16 -1.65 8.42 -0.63
N ILE A 17 -1.52 8.87 -1.89
CA ILE A 17 -0.31 9.52 -2.37
C ILE A 17 -0.04 10.83 -1.59
N ALA A 18 -1.07 11.63 -1.34
CA ALA A 18 -0.94 12.86 -0.56
C ALA A 18 -0.49 12.59 0.89
N LEU A 19 -1.06 11.56 1.53
CA LEU A 19 -0.66 11.13 2.87
C LEU A 19 0.78 10.63 2.92
N LEU A 20 1.21 9.81 1.94
CA LEU A 20 2.61 9.38 1.85
C LEU A 20 3.55 10.59 1.79
N LYS A 21 3.22 11.59 0.99
CA LYS A 21 4.01 12.82 0.89
C LYS A 21 4.00 13.62 2.20
N ALA A 22 2.84 13.79 2.82
CA ALA A 22 2.70 14.50 4.08
C ALA A 22 3.51 13.88 5.22
N HIS A 23 3.63 12.55 5.21
CA HIS A 23 4.40 11.79 6.20
C HIS A 23 5.85 11.48 5.77
N GLY A 24 6.34 12.01 4.65
CA GLY A 24 7.71 11.81 4.19
C GLY A 24 8.03 10.38 3.71
N ILE A 25 7.01 9.58 3.39
CA ILE A 25 7.18 8.19 2.97
C ILE A 25 7.40 8.14 1.45
N HIS A 26 8.62 8.33 1.04
CA HIS A 26 8.97 8.43 -0.39
C HIS A 26 9.57 7.15 -0.99
N ARG A 27 9.99 6.19 -0.15
CA ARG A 27 10.53 4.91 -0.61
C ARG A 27 9.42 3.87 -0.76
N VAL A 28 9.27 3.32 -1.96
CA VAL A 28 8.23 2.35 -2.27
C VAL A 28 8.81 1.15 -3.00
N ILE A 29 8.54 -0.05 -2.50
CA ILE A 29 8.83 -1.29 -3.22
C ILE A 29 7.51 -1.82 -3.77
N ALA A 30 7.40 -1.88 -5.09
CA ALA A 30 6.19 -2.30 -5.77
C ALA A 30 6.29 -3.72 -6.32
N SER A 31 5.29 -4.54 -6.00
CA SER A 31 4.99 -5.79 -6.71
C SER A 31 3.77 -5.52 -7.61
N PRO A 32 4.00 -5.09 -8.88
CA PRO A 32 2.94 -4.54 -9.71
C PRO A 32 1.96 -5.62 -10.18
N GLY A 33 0.70 -5.21 -10.31
CA GLY A 33 -0.36 -6.04 -10.85
C GLY A 33 -1.62 -5.21 -11.13
N THR A 34 -2.67 -5.85 -11.63
CA THR A 34 -3.84 -5.15 -12.16
C THR A 34 -4.50 -4.21 -11.15
N THR A 35 -4.61 -4.58 -9.88
CA THR A 35 -5.37 -3.78 -8.92
C THR A 35 -4.57 -2.63 -8.28
N ASN A 36 -3.23 -2.67 -8.31
CA ASN A 36 -2.41 -1.56 -7.81
C ASN A 36 -1.77 -0.73 -8.93
N MET A 37 -2.12 -0.98 -10.17
CA MET A 37 -1.55 -0.29 -11.33
C MET A 37 -1.75 1.23 -11.26
N THR A 38 -2.94 1.68 -10.88
CA THR A 38 -3.25 3.11 -10.78
C THR A 38 -2.39 3.83 -9.75
N PHE A 39 -2.11 3.18 -8.62
CA PHE A 39 -1.18 3.69 -7.62
C PHE A 39 0.27 3.69 -8.14
N VAL A 40 0.75 2.55 -8.61
CA VAL A 40 2.15 2.38 -9.05
C VAL A 40 2.48 3.34 -10.19
N VAL A 41 1.66 3.40 -11.24
CA VAL A 41 1.89 4.31 -12.37
C VAL A 41 1.85 5.78 -11.94
N SER A 42 0.98 6.14 -11.00
CA SER A 42 0.93 7.52 -10.50
C SER A 42 2.21 7.92 -9.79
N ILE A 43 2.75 7.07 -8.92
CA ILE A 43 3.99 7.37 -8.20
C ILE A 43 5.22 7.28 -9.09
N GLU A 44 5.25 6.41 -10.12
CA GLU A 44 6.32 6.34 -11.11
C GLU A 44 6.46 7.64 -11.93
N ASN A 45 5.36 8.35 -12.13
CA ASN A 45 5.38 9.65 -12.83
C ASN A 45 5.77 10.83 -11.91
N ASP A 46 6.01 10.59 -10.63
CA ASP A 46 6.36 11.62 -9.66
C ASP A 46 7.79 11.43 -9.14
N PRO A 47 8.75 12.30 -9.51
CA PRO A 47 10.15 12.17 -9.11
C PRO A 47 10.41 12.33 -7.61
N TRP A 48 9.39 12.67 -6.83
CA TRP A 48 9.49 12.70 -5.38
C TRP A 48 9.62 11.29 -4.78
N PHE A 49 9.06 10.28 -5.45
CA PHE A 49 9.14 8.89 -5.02
C PHE A 49 10.40 8.18 -5.53
N GLN A 50 10.96 7.33 -4.70
CA GLN A 50 11.99 6.36 -5.05
C GLN A 50 11.34 4.99 -5.09
N ILE A 51 11.33 4.36 -6.29
CA ILE A 51 10.57 3.14 -6.50
C ILE A 51 11.50 2.01 -6.92
N TRP A 52 11.30 0.86 -6.29
CA TRP A 52 11.93 -0.39 -6.67
C TRP A 52 10.85 -1.41 -7.03
N SER A 53 11.10 -2.21 -8.05
CA SER A 53 10.23 -3.32 -8.43
C SER A 53 10.73 -4.62 -7.82
N SER A 54 9.81 -5.40 -7.23
CA SER A 54 10.06 -6.77 -6.78
C SER A 54 8.88 -7.63 -7.19
N VAL A 55 9.12 -8.62 -8.05
CA VAL A 55 8.07 -9.50 -8.55
C VAL A 55 7.49 -10.37 -7.43
N ASP A 56 8.33 -10.83 -6.52
CA ASP A 56 7.93 -11.63 -5.36
C ASP A 56 7.65 -10.74 -4.16
N GLU A 57 6.42 -10.78 -3.66
CA GLU A 57 5.95 -9.94 -2.56
C GLU A 57 6.66 -10.24 -1.24
N ARG A 58 7.01 -11.50 -0.98
CA ARG A 58 7.78 -11.86 0.21
C ARG A 58 9.16 -11.22 0.19
N SER A 59 9.84 -11.28 -0.95
CA SER A 59 11.11 -10.58 -1.15
C SER A 59 10.96 -9.07 -1.00
N ALA A 60 9.88 -8.48 -1.52
CA ALA A 60 9.57 -7.06 -1.35
C ALA A 60 9.48 -6.67 0.13
N ALA A 61 8.79 -7.47 0.94
CA ALA A 61 8.64 -7.20 2.36
C ALA A 61 9.98 -7.28 3.12
N TYR A 62 10.82 -8.26 2.84
CA TYR A 62 12.17 -8.35 3.45
C TYR A 62 13.12 -7.25 2.95
N LEU A 63 13.04 -6.85 1.68
CA LEU A 63 13.77 -5.69 1.18
C LEU A 63 13.38 -4.41 1.93
N ALA A 64 12.08 -4.21 2.16
CA ALA A 64 11.58 -3.09 2.94
C ALA A 64 12.11 -3.12 4.39
N CYS A 65 12.14 -4.29 5.02
CA CYS A 65 12.73 -4.46 6.35
C CYS A 65 14.22 -4.08 6.36
N GLY A 66 14.99 -4.54 5.37
CA GLY A 66 16.40 -4.20 5.23
C GLY A 66 16.62 -2.69 5.03
N MET A 67 15.85 -2.07 4.12
CA MET A 67 15.94 -0.63 3.87
C MET A 67 15.55 0.20 5.09
N ALA A 68 14.45 -0.16 5.77
CA ALA A 68 14.00 0.53 6.97
C ALA A 68 15.01 0.38 8.14
N ALA A 69 15.61 -0.80 8.29
CA ALA A 69 16.63 -1.04 9.30
C ALA A 69 17.92 -0.23 9.07
N GLU A 70 18.35 -0.10 7.82
CA GLU A 70 19.56 0.63 7.45
C GLU A 70 19.39 2.14 7.53
N THR A 71 18.22 2.64 7.10
CA THR A 71 18.00 4.09 6.99
C THR A 71 17.32 4.69 8.21
N GLY A 72 16.59 3.90 8.99
CA GLY A 72 15.69 4.38 10.04
C GLY A 72 14.43 5.09 9.51
N GLU A 73 14.23 5.11 8.19
CA GLU A 73 13.12 5.79 7.54
C GLU A 73 12.02 4.83 7.12
N PRO A 74 10.76 5.30 7.02
CA PRO A 74 9.66 4.46 6.61
C PRO A 74 9.78 4.03 5.13
N VAL A 75 9.42 2.77 4.87
CA VAL A 75 9.38 2.17 3.54
C VAL A 75 7.98 1.61 3.29
N ALA A 76 7.37 2.00 2.18
CA ALA A 76 6.10 1.42 1.75
C ALA A 76 6.33 0.22 0.82
N ILE A 77 5.47 -0.78 0.95
CA ILE A 77 5.37 -1.90 0.00
C ILE A 77 3.98 -1.91 -0.62
N SER A 78 3.88 -2.20 -1.91
CA SER A 78 2.58 -2.24 -2.61
C SER A 78 2.41 -3.51 -3.42
N CYS A 79 1.27 -4.17 -3.25
CA CYS A 79 0.87 -5.34 -4.05
C CYS A 79 -0.63 -5.38 -4.34
N THR A 80 -1.03 -6.41 -5.07
CA THR A 80 -2.43 -6.71 -5.39
C THR A 80 -3.08 -7.59 -4.32
N GLY A 81 -4.23 -8.12 -4.65
CA GLY A 81 -5.17 -9.00 -3.99
C GLY A 81 -4.72 -9.95 -2.87
N ALA A 82 -5.51 -11.01 -2.66
CA ALA A 82 -5.39 -11.87 -1.48
C ALA A 82 -4.09 -12.69 -1.43
N THR A 83 -3.73 -13.36 -2.52
CA THR A 83 -2.55 -14.22 -2.56
C THR A 83 -1.26 -13.42 -2.42
N ALA A 84 -1.15 -12.31 -3.13
CA ALA A 84 -0.02 -11.38 -3.07
C ALA A 84 0.19 -10.88 -1.62
N SER A 85 -0.83 -10.31 -1.00
CA SER A 85 -0.72 -9.77 0.35
C SER A 85 -0.41 -10.81 1.43
N ARG A 86 -0.77 -12.09 1.21
CA ARG A 86 -0.38 -13.17 2.12
C ARG A 86 1.12 -13.45 2.08
N ASN A 87 1.77 -13.24 0.94
CA ASN A 87 3.22 -13.35 0.83
C ASN A 87 3.97 -12.29 1.64
N TYR A 88 3.35 -11.16 1.96
CA TYR A 88 3.95 -10.15 2.85
C TYR A 88 4.09 -10.59 4.31
N MET A 89 3.24 -11.52 4.76
CA MET A 89 3.13 -11.87 6.17
C MET A 89 4.47 -12.19 6.85
N PRO A 90 5.36 -13.03 6.29
CA PRO A 90 6.64 -13.30 6.95
C PRO A 90 7.49 -12.04 7.15
N GLY A 91 7.59 -11.18 6.15
CA GLY A 91 8.36 -9.93 6.25
C GLY A 91 7.69 -8.90 7.16
N LEU A 92 6.35 -8.81 7.18
CA LEU A 92 5.64 -7.94 8.10
C LEU A 92 5.77 -8.41 9.56
N THR A 93 5.77 -9.72 9.80
CA THR A 93 6.09 -10.29 11.12
C THR A 93 7.49 -9.86 11.58
N GLU A 94 8.50 -9.97 10.70
CA GLU A 94 9.85 -9.47 10.98
C GLU A 94 9.85 -7.98 11.31
N ALA A 95 9.16 -7.16 10.50
CA ALA A 95 9.03 -5.72 10.73
C ALA A 95 8.39 -5.41 12.08
N TYR A 96 7.31 -6.15 12.44
CA TYR A 96 6.59 -5.98 13.70
C TYR A 96 7.49 -6.21 14.92
N TYR A 97 8.15 -7.37 14.98
CA TYR A 97 9.02 -7.71 16.12
C TYR A 97 10.25 -6.83 16.24
N ARG A 98 10.79 -6.39 15.12
CA ARG A 98 11.93 -5.46 15.08
C ARG A 98 11.53 -3.99 15.17
N LYS A 99 10.24 -3.67 15.21
CA LYS A 99 9.70 -2.29 15.23
C LYS A 99 10.20 -1.44 14.06
N LEU A 100 10.28 -2.06 12.87
CA LEU A 100 10.69 -1.37 11.65
C LEU A 100 9.49 -0.64 11.04
N PRO A 101 9.66 0.61 10.56
CA PRO A 101 8.59 1.40 9.98
C PRO A 101 8.28 0.95 8.53
N VAL A 102 7.59 -0.18 8.39
CA VAL A 102 7.14 -0.71 7.10
C VAL A 102 5.64 -0.50 6.96
N LEU A 103 5.21 0.14 5.86
CA LEU A 103 3.81 0.39 5.52
C LEU A 103 3.38 -0.51 4.36
N ALA A 104 2.42 -1.40 4.56
CA ALA A 104 1.87 -2.24 3.51
C ALA A 104 0.62 -1.61 2.88
N ILE A 105 0.65 -1.37 1.57
CA ILE A 105 -0.46 -0.86 0.77
C ILE A 105 -0.94 -1.99 -0.15
N THR A 106 -2.12 -2.53 0.14
CA THR A 106 -2.68 -3.62 -0.65
C THR A 106 -3.92 -3.16 -1.39
N SER A 107 -3.86 -3.19 -2.70
CA SER A 107 -5.00 -2.80 -3.54
C SER A 107 -6.01 -3.91 -3.65
N THR A 108 -7.27 -3.59 -3.45
CA THR A 108 -8.37 -4.53 -3.55
C THR A 108 -9.49 -3.99 -4.44
N ARG A 109 -10.39 -4.84 -4.84
CA ARG A 109 -11.68 -4.43 -5.42
C ARG A 109 -12.67 -4.13 -4.29
N GLY A 110 -13.84 -3.59 -4.64
CA GLY A 110 -14.83 -3.13 -3.65
C GLY A 110 -15.22 -4.19 -2.59
N ASN A 111 -15.39 -3.74 -1.36
CA ASN A 111 -15.70 -4.58 -0.20
C ASN A 111 -16.99 -5.42 -0.34
N HIS A 112 -17.92 -5.00 -1.22
CA HIS A 112 -19.15 -5.75 -1.51
C HIS A 112 -18.91 -7.17 -2.06
N LYS A 113 -17.69 -7.47 -2.51
CA LYS A 113 -17.31 -8.79 -3.02
C LYS A 113 -16.73 -9.73 -1.95
N VAL A 114 -16.47 -9.21 -0.75
CA VAL A 114 -15.95 -10.03 0.35
C VAL A 114 -16.94 -11.14 0.71
N GLY A 115 -16.46 -12.38 0.79
CA GLY A 115 -17.29 -13.55 1.09
C GLY A 115 -17.97 -14.21 -0.11
N HIS A 116 -17.93 -13.58 -1.29
CA HIS A 116 -18.55 -14.13 -2.50
C HIS A 116 -17.65 -15.09 -3.28
N LEU A 117 -16.43 -15.35 -2.82
CA LEU A 117 -15.41 -16.20 -3.48
C LEU A 117 -15.07 -15.72 -4.91
N ILE A 118 -15.18 -14.43 -5.16
CA ILE A 118 -14.93 -13.79 -6.45
C ILE A 118 -13.65 -12.96 -6.35
N ASP A 119 -12.82 -12.99 -7.38
CA ASP A 119 -11.63 -12.14 -7.54
C ASP A 119 -10.64 -12.22 -6.37
N GLN A 120 -10.57 -13.33 -5.65
CA GLN A 120 -9.72 -13.51 -4.47
C GLN A 120 -9.91 -12.41 -3.41
N GLN A 121 -11.14 -11.91 -3.26
CA GLN A 121 -11.46 -10.85 -2.32
C GLN A 121 -11.55 -11.40 -0.90
N ILE A 122 -10.70 -10.89 -0.01
CA ILE A 122 -10.71 -11.27 1.41
C ILE A 122 -10.95 -10.04 2.31
N ASP A 123 -11.52 -10.29 3.48
CA ASP A 123 -11.56 -9.29 4.54
C ASP A 123 -10.18 -9.18 5.19
N ARG A 124 -9.59 -8.00 5.17
CA ARG A 124 -8.27 -7.71 5.75
C ARG A 124 -8.33 -6.90 7.04
N ARG A 125 -9.51 -6.57 7.52
CA ARG A 125 -9.69 -5.87 8.79
C ARG A 125 -9.23 -6.71 9.98
N ASN A 126 -9.35 -8.05 9.85
CA ASN A 126 -8.88 -9.00 10.83
C ASN A 126 -7.55 -9.61 10.35
N ILE A 127 -6.46 -9.06 10.82
CA ILE A 127 -5.11 -9.57 10.58
C ILE A 127 -4.59 -10.32 11.82
N PRO A 128 -3.63 -11.25 11.66
CA PRO A 128 -2.94 -11.84 12.81
C PRO A 128 -2.28 -10.77 13.69
N ASN A 129 -2.24 -10.99 14.99
CA ASN A 129 -1.86 -10.00 16.00
C ASN A 129 -0.42 -9.47 15.90
N ASP A 130 0.47 -10.17 15.22
CA ASP A 130 1.90 -9.88 15.16
C ASP A 130 2.39 -9.55 13.74
N ILE A 131 1.52 -9.02 12.91
CA ILE A 131 1.83 -8.64 11.51
C ILE A 131 1.81 -7.14 11.31
N ALA A 132 0.89 -6.42 11.96
CA ALA A 132 0.82 -4.97 11.90
C ALA A 132 0.24 -4.41 13.21
N MET A 133 0.56 -3.18 13.49
CA MET A 133 -0.02 -2.44 14.61
C MET A 133 -1.47 -2.05 14.32
N GLU A 134 -1.73 -1.65 13.07
CA GLU A 134 -3.02 -1.21 12.58
C GLU A 134 -3.27 -1.75 11.18
N SER A 135 -4.53 -1.99 10.86
CA SER A 135 -4.99 -2.33 9.51
C SER A 135 -6.29 -1.60 9.22
N VAL A 136 -6.27 -0.75 8.20
CA VAL A 136 -7.41 0.06 7.79
C VAL A 136 -7.79 -0.25 6.35
N THR A 137 -9.06 -0.08 6.02
CA THR A 137 -9.54 -0.18 4.65
C THR A 137 -10.03 1.19 4.20
N ILE A 138 -9.41 1.76 3.20
CA ILE A 138 -9.84 3.01 2.59
C ILE A 138 -10.97 2.69 1.61
N PRO A 139 -12.17 3.28 1.77
CA PRO A 139 -13.30 3.02 0.89
C PRO A 139 -13.09 3.66 -0.49
N MET A 140 -13.91 3.26 -1.45
CA MET A 140 -14.02 4.01 -2.69
C MET A 140 -14.71 5.35 -2.40
N VAL A 141 -14.01 6.44 -2.64
CA VAL A 141 -14.53 7.79 -2.40
C VAL A 141 -15.57 8.13 -3.46
N LYS A 142 -16.79 8.41 -3.04
CA LYS A 142 -17.91 8.78 -3.90
C LYS A 142 -18.37 10.22 -3.67
N ASP A 143 -18.18 10.73 -2.47
CA ASP A 143 -18.60 12.05 -2.06
C ASP A 143 -17.68 12.66 -0.99
N SER A 144 -18.03 13.85 -0.52
CA SER A 144 -17.22 14.58 0.48
C SER A 144 -17.24 13.95 1.88
N GLU A 145 -18.19 13.08 2.20
CA GLU A 145 -18.19 12.37 3.48
C GLU A 145 -17.21 11.20 3.45
N ASP A 146 -17.21 10.44 2.37
CA ASP A 146 -16.21 9.39 2.13
C ASP A 146 -14.79 9.98 2.14
N GLU A 147 -14.61 11.17 1.55
CA GLU A 147 -13.32 11.87 1.51
C GLU A 147 -12.82 12.22 2.91
N ARG A 148 -13.67 12.81 3.75
CA ARG A 148 -13.34 13.12 5.14
C ARG A 148 -13.01 11.88 5.96
N TYR A 149 -13.68 10.77 5.72
CA TYR A 149 -13.38 9.50 6.38
C TYR A 149 -11.96 8.99 6.05
N CYS A 150 -11.48 9.22 4.82
CA CYS A 150 -10.13 8.82 4.43
C CYS A 150 -9.02 9.75 4.99
N GLU A 151 -9.37 10.95 5.45
CA GLU A 151 -8.42 11.94 5.95
C GLU A 151 -8.22 11.90 7.49
N ILE A 152 -9.06 11.14 8.19
CA ILE A 152 -8.99 10.93 9.63
C ILE A 152 -8.04 9.79 9.97
#